data_ac174a944b9fc429d7cdd2cdde0deba0
#
_entry.id   ac174a944b9fc429d7cdd2cdde0deba0
#
_cell.length_a   1.000
_cell.length_b   1.000
_cell.length_c   1.000
_cell.angle_alpha   90.00
_cell.angle_beta   90.00
_cell.angle_gamma   90.00
#
_symmetry.space_group_name_H-M   'P 1'
#
loop_
_entity.id
_entity.type
_entity.pdbx_description
1 polymer ?
#
loop_
_entity_poly.entity_id
_entity_poly.type
_entity_poly.pdbx_seq_one_letter_code
_entity_poly.pdbx_strand_id
1 'polypeptide(L)'
;MSNTGWIGVDFDGTLAISGAKVFDGPLGEPIPQMVERVKGWLAEGIEVRIFTARVSPRNKEGFLQDKAALEIVRKRIGDWCEQNIGQRLECTCEKDHNVIQLWDDRAVQILRNTGERIGGLR
;
A
#
# COMPACT_ATOMS: atom_id res chain seq x y z
N MET A 1 -16.02 15.29 10.35
CA MET A 1 -16.56 14.02 9.96
C MET A 1 -15.69 12.91 10.49
N SER A 2 -16.29 11.94 11.11
CA SER A 2 -15.56 10.82 11.65
C SER A 2 -15.23 9.84 10.54
N ASN A 3 -13.96 9.49 10.41
CA ASN A 3 -13.51 8.49 9.44
C ASN A 3 -13.25 7.20 10.21
N THR A 4 -14.14 6.25 10.03
CA THR A 4 -14.08 4.99 10.75
C THR A 4 -13.38 3.89 9.97
N GLY A 5 -12.78 4.22 8.85
CA GLY A 5 -12.09 3.26 8.01
C GLY A 5 -10.74 3.76 7.58
N TRP A 6 -10.10 3.01 6.70
CA TRP A 6 -8.76 3.34 6.23
C TRP A 6 -8.66 3.17 4.72
N ILE A 7 -7.74 3.93 4.13
CA ILE A 7 -7.39 3.81 2.73
C ILE A 7 -6.10 3.01 2.65
N GLY A 8 -6.10 1.96 1.84
CA GLY A 8 -4.92 1.17 1.59
C GLY A 8 -4.23 1.65 0.33
N VAL A 9 -2.92 1.86 0.41
CA VAL A 9 -2.11 2.29 -0.73
C VAL A 9 -1.02 1.27 -0.95
N ASP A 10 -1.03 0.65 -2.13
CA ASP A 10 0.04 -0.23 -2.53
C ASP A 10 1.36 0.54 -2.59
N PHE A 11 2.46 -0.14 -2.29
CA PHE A 11 3.75 0.53 -2.23
C PHE A 11 4.44 0.52 -3.59
N ASP A 12 4.86 -0.66 -4.04
CA ASP A 12 5.64 -0.79 -5.28
C ASP A 12 4.76 -0.55 -6.51
N GLY A 13 5.11 0.45 -7.29
CA GLY A 13 4.37 0.79 -8.52
C GLY A 13 3.22 1.76 -8.32
N THR A 14 2.88 2.09 -7.07
CA THR A 14 1.80 3.03 -6.77
C THR A 14 2.30 4.22 -5.97
N LEU A 15 2.90 3.98 -4.81
CA LEU A 15 3.45 5.05 -3.98
C LEU A 15 4.93 5.28 -4.26
N ALA A 16 5.67 4.22 -4.55
CA ALA A 16 7.07 4.26 -4.88
C ALA A 16 7.30 3.65 -6.26
N ILE A 17 8.28 4.18 -6.97
CA ILE A 17 8.63 3.64 -8.28
C ILE A 17 9.16 2.22 -8.10
N SER A 18 8.63 1.29 -8.87
CA SER A 18 9.02 -0.11 -8.80
C SER A 18 9.99 -0.43 -9.92
N GLY A 19 11.10 -1.07 -9.57
CA GLY A 19 11.94 -1.71 -10.55
C GLY A 19 11.22 -2.97 -11.05
N ALA A 20 11.46 -3.35 -12.28
CA ALA A 20 10.64 -4.32 -12.99
C ALA A 20 10.61 -5.72 -12.39
N LYS A 21 11.44 -6.08 -11.42
CA LYS A 21 11.66 -7.49 -11.15
C LYS A 21 11.78 -7.91 -9.68
N VAL A 22 11.80 -7.00 -8.72
CA VAL A 22 12.20 -7.40 -7.38
C VAL A 22 11.33 -6.76 -6.32
N PHE A 23 10.47 -7.57 -5.69
CA PHE A 23 9.63 -7.10 -4.58
C PHE A 23 10.37 -7.03 -3.25
N ASP A 24 11.56 -7.61 -3.15
CA ASP A 24 12.35 -7.61 -1.93
C ASP A 24 13.62 -6.78 -2.05
N GLY A 25 13.72 -6.02 -3.13
CA GLY A 25 14.84 -5.14 -3.39
C GLY A 25 14.74 -3.81 -2.65
N PRO A 26 15.62 -2.86 -2.99
CA PRO A 26 15.58 -1.53 -2.39
C PRO A 26 14.23 -0.87 -2.62
N LEU A 27 13.83 0.01 -1.69
CA LEU A 27 12.62 0.79 -1.85
C LEU A 27 12.87 1.89 -2.88
N GLY A 28 11.90 2.08 -3.76
CA GLY A 28 12.02 3.02 -4.86
C GLY A 28 11.81 4.47 -4.42
N GLU A 29 12.02 5.37 -5.38
CA GLU A 29 11.78 6.80 -5.16
C GLU A 29 10.28 7.05 -5.05
N PRO A 30 9.88 8.08 -4.29
CA PRO A 30 8.46 8.40 -4.15
C PRO A 30 7.86 8.87 -5.47
N ILE A 31 6.58 8.53 -5.68
CA ILE A 31 5.80 9.04 -6.80
C ILE A 31 5.08 10.28 -6.29
N PRO A 32 5.49 11.47 -6.73
CA PRO A 32 5.01 12.71 -6.10
C PRO A 32 3.50 12.86 -6.06
N GLN A 33 2.81 12.50 -7.12
CA GLN A 33 1.35 12.63 -7.17
C GLN A 33 0.68 11.78 -6.10
N MET A 34 1.16 10.57 -5.87
CA MET A 34 0.58 9.70 -4.85
C MET A 34 0.96 10.16 -3.43
N VAL A 35 2.19 10.61 -3.25
CA VAL A 35 2.62 11.15 -1.97
C VAL A 35 1.72 12.32 -1.57
N GLU A 36 1.42 13.21 -2.51
CA GLU A 36 0.56 14.36 -2.22
C GLU A 36 -0.87 13.94 -1.88
N ARG A 37 -1.39 12.92 -2.55
CA ARG A 37 -2.71 12.37 -2.20
C ARG A 37 -2.74 11.83 -0.78
N VAL A 38 -1.74 11.04 -0.43
CA VAL A 38 -1.65 10.48 0.93
C VAL A 38 -1.57 11.58 1.97
N LYS A 39 -0.74 12.58 1.73
CA LYS A 39 -0.63 13.73 2.65
C LYS A 39 -1.98 14.42 2.81
N GLY A 40 -2.73 14.58 1.72
CA GLY A 40 -4.04 15.20 1.76
C GLY A 40 -5.03 14.41 2.60
N TRP A 41 -5.07 13.09 2.44
CA TRP A 41 -5.95 12.24 3.24
C TRP A 41 -5.60 12.32 4.72
N LEU A 42 -4.31 12.25 5.04
CA LEU A 42 -3.86 12.34 6.42
C LEU A 42 -4.24 13.69 7.04
N ALA A 43 -4.13 14.77 6.27
CA ALA A 43 -4.52 16.09 6.73
C ALA A 43 -6.02 16.18 7.00
N GLU A 44 -6.82 15.38 6.31
CA GLU A 44 -8.28 15.31 6.53
C GLU A 44 -8.64 14.36 7.68
N GLY A 45 -7.68 13.75 8.32
CA GLY A 45 -7.93 12.82 9.42
C GLY A 45 -8.26 11.42 8.98
N ILE A 46 -8.02 11.07 7.72
CA ILE A 46 -8.27 9.71 7.22
C ILE A 46 -7.05 8.85 7.52
N GLU A 47 -7.29 7.67 8.07
CA GLU A 47 -6.21 6.70 8.29
C GLU A 47 -5.77 6.12 6.95
N VAL A 48 -4.45 6.07 6.74
CA VAL A 48 -3.86 5.46 5.55
C VAL A 48 -2.93 4.35 5.98
N ARG A 49 -3.03 3.20 5.35
CA ARG A 49 -2.10 2.07 5.58
C ARG A 49 -1.43 1.71 4.28
N ILE A 50 -0.19 1.28 4.38
CA ILE A 50 0.53 0.73 3.23
C ILE A 50 0.08 -0.71 3.06
N PHE A 51 -0.55 -1.00 1.91
CA PHE A 51 -1.10 -2.32 1.61
C PHE A 51 -0.14 -3.01 0.64
N THR A 52 0.75 -3.86 1.18
CA THR A 52 1.88 -4.35 0.42
C THR A 52 2.13 -5.84 0.64
N ALA A 53 2.44 -6.53 -0.44
CA ALA A 53 2.84 -7.92 -0.39
C ALA A 53 4.20 -8.12 0.30
N ARG A 54 4.99 -7.04 0.46
CA ARG A 54 6.30 -7.15 1.13
C ARG A 54 6.18 -7.61 2.58
N VAL A 55 5.02 -7.42 3.22
CA VAL A 55 4.80 -7.91 4.59
C VAL A 55 3.94 -9.16 4.63
N SER A 56 3.74 -9.82 3.51
CA SER A 56 3.03 -11.09 3.47
C SER A 56 3.76 -12.13 4.33
N PRO A 57 3.03 -12.97 5.08
CA PRO A 57 3.67 -14.03 5.84
C PRO A 57 4.35 -15.08 4.96
N ARG A 58 4.03 -15.11 3.68
CA ARG A 58 4.68 -16.04 2.74
C ARG A 58 5.43 -15.26 1.67
N ASN A 59 6.62 -15.76 1.32
CA ASN A 59 7.40 -15.18 0.23
C ASN A 59 6.82 -15.60 -1.13
N LYS A 60 7.45 -15.15 -2.20
CA LYS A 60 6.96 -15.43 -3.56
C LYS A 60 6.95 -16.90 -3.93
N GLU A 61 7.73 -17.72 -3.23
CA GLU A 61 7.74 -19.18 -3.41
C GLU A 61 6.71 -19.90 -2.54
N GLY A 62 5.99 -19.15 -1.68
CA GLY A 62 4.96 -19.72 -0.82
C GLY A 62 5.44 -20.18 0.54
N PHE A 63 6.70 -19.96 0.89
CA PHE A 63 7.24 -20.36 2.18
C PHE A 63 7.04 -19.27 3.23
N LEU A 64 6.82 -19.68 4.46
CA LEU A 64 6.67 -18.73 5.57
C LEU A 64 7.94 -17.92 5.75
N GLN A 65 7.75 -16.63 5.94
CA GLN A 65 8.84 -15.71 6.24
C GLN A 65 9.04 -15.59 7.74
N ASP A 66 10.28 -15.39 8.14
CA ASP A 66 10.64 -15.14 9.53
C ASP A 66 10.01 -13.83 10.00
N LYS A 67 9.43 -13.86 11.21
CA LYS A 67 8.82 -12.67 11.81
C LYS A 67 9.82 -11.53 11.94
N ALA A 68 11.05 -11.83 12.31
CA ALA A 68 12.09 -10.81 12.46
C ALA A 68 12.38 -10.15 11.11
N ALA A 69 12.39 -10.92 10.01
CA ALA A 69 12.59 -10.37 8.68
C ALA A 69 11.44 -9.44 8.28
N LEU A 70 10.21 -9.82 8.61
CA LEU A 70 9.03 -8.98 8.32
C LEU A 70 9.07 -7.69 9.11
N GLU A 71 9.51 -7.71 10.35
CA GLU A 71 9.65 -6.50 11.16
C GLU A 71 10.68 -5.54 10.58
N ILE A 72 11.75 -6.06 10.00
CA ILE A 72 12.75 -5.23 9.32
C ILE A 72 12.13 -4.53 8.12
N VAL A 73 11.33 -5.26 7.34
CA VAL A 73 10.64 -4.68 6.18
C VAL A 73 9.68 -3.58 6.64
N ARG A 74 8.88 -3.85 7.67
CA ARG A 74 7.94 -2.85 8.21
C ARG A 74 8.67 -1.60 8.66
N LYS A 75 9.81 -1.76 9.32
CA LYS A 75 10.60 -0.62 9.78
C LYS A 75 11.13 0.19 8.59
N ARG A 76 11.65 -0.48 7.57
CA ARG A 76 12.19 0.20 6.39
C ARG A 76 11.12 1.01 5.68
N ILE A 77 9.94 0.43 5.48
CA ILE A 77 8.83 1.14 4.84
C ILE A 77 8.36 2.29 5.72
N GLY A 78 8.30 2.07 7.04
CA GLY A 78 7.95 3.13 7.98
C GLY A 78 8.92 4.30 7.92
N ASP A 79 10.22 4.03 7.87
CA ASP A 79 11.25 5.07 7.72
C ASP A 79 11.08 5.82 6.41
N TRP A 80 10.80 5.09 5.34
CA TRP A 80 10.54 5.68 4.02
C TRP A 80 9.34 6.63 4.07
N CYS A 81 8.26 6.20 4.73
CA CYS A 81 7.06 7.03 4.88
C CYS A 81 7.35 8.29 5.70
N GLU A 82 8.09 8.14 6.79
CA GLU A 82 8.46 9.29 7.61
C GLU A 82 9.26 10.30 6.81
N GLN A 83 10.20 9.82 6.01
CA GLN A 83 11.04 10.69 5.20
C GLN A 83 10.28 11.37 4.07
N ASN A 84 9.38 10.68 3.41
CA ASN A 84 8.73 11.17 2.19
C ASN A 84 7.32 11.70 2.40
N ILE A 85 6.66 11.28 3.46
CA ILE A 85 5.26 11.68 3.74
C ILE A 85 5.19 12.55 4.98
N GLY A 86 6.10 12.34 5.93
CA GLY A 86 6.12 13.10 7.18
C GLY A 86 5.63 12.33 8.38
N GLN A 87 5.18 11.10 8.21
CA GLN A 87 4.84 10.24 9.34
C GLN A 87 4.94 8.78 8.95
N ARG A 88 5.13 7.93 9.94
CA ARG A 88 5.19 6.50 9.74
C ARG A 88 3.79 5.98 9.52
N LEU A 89 3.62 5.12 8.52
CA LEU A 89 2.34 4.48 8.25
C LEU A 89 2.46 2.99 8.52
N GLU A 90 1.38 2.42 9.02
CA GLU A 90 1.32 0.99 9.28
C GLU A 90 1.27 0.23 7.97
N CYS A 91 1.95 -0.92 7.91
CA CYS A 91 1.91 -1.80 6.77
C CYS A 91 0.99 -2.98 7.04
N THR A 92 0.27 -3.40 6.02
CA THR A 92 -0.59 -4.58 6.10
C THR A 92 -0.62 -5.27 4.74
N CYS A 93 -0.91 -6.55 4.73
CA CYS A 93 -1.23 -7.30 3.52
C CYS A 93 -2.65 -7.84 3.57
N GLU A 94 -3.44 -7.40 4.54
CA GLU A 94 -4.79 -7.89 4.77
C GLU A 94 -5.83 -6.79 4.63
N LYS A 95 -6.91 -7.12 3.97
CA LYS A 95 -8.08 -6.27 3.83
C LYS A 95 -9.06 -6.65 4.94
N ASP A 96 -9.55 -5.68 5.69
CA ASP A 96 -10.53 -5.92 6.72
C ASP A 96 -11.85 -5.19 6.38
N HIS A 97 -12.83 -5.29 7.27
CA HIS A 97 -14.16 -4.73 7.03
C HIS A 97 -14.14 -3.20 6.95
N ASN A 98 -13.09 -2.56 7.45
CA ASN A 98 -13.04 -1.11 7.54
C ASN A 98 -12.26 -0.45 6.40
N VAL A 99 -11.81 -1.23 5.42
CA VAL A 99 -11.13 -0.63 4.27
C VAL A 99 -12.12 0.20 3.45
N ILE A 100 -11.74 1.46 3.18
CA ILE A 100 -12.59 2.36 2.39
C ILE A 100 -12.29 2.19 0.91
N GLN A 101 -11.01 2.21 0.55
CA GLN A 101 -10.55 2.11 -0.82
C GLN A 101 -9.17 1.46 -0.84
N LEU A 102 -8.85 0.80 -1.95
CA LEU A 102 -7.52 0.28 -2.20
C LEU A 102 -6.99 0.94 -3.47
N TRP A 103 -5.83 1.57 -3.35
CA TRP A 103 -5.14 2.21 -4.46
C TRP A 103 -3.97 1.33 -4.87
N ASP A 104 -4.04 0.74 -6.06
CA ASP A 104 -3.13 -0.31 -6.46
C ASP A 104 -3.01 -0.31 -7.98
N ASP A 105 -1.79 -0.43 -8.49
CA ASP A 105 -1.53 -0.38 -9.93
C ASP A 105 -1.94 -1.68 -10.65
N ARG A 106 -2.27 -2.73 -9.90
CA ARG A 106 -2.68 -4.01 -10.47
C ARG A 106 -4.16 -4.33 -10.32
N ALA A 107 -4.87 -3.54 -9.53
CA ALA A 107 -6.26 -3.81 -9.24
C ALA A 107 -7.16 -3.41 -10.42
N VAL A 108 -8.20 -4.17 -10.62
CA VAL A 108 -9.25 -3.84 -11.58
C VAL A 108 -10.51 -3.56 -10.77
N GLN A 109 -11.00 -2.34 -10.88
CA GLN A 109 -12.21 -1.96 -10.16
C GLN A 109 -13.44 -2.53 -10.87
N ILE A 110 -14.35 -3.09 -10.08
CA ILE A 110 -15.58 -3.68 -10.57
C ILE A 110 -16.75 -2.82 -10.11
N LEU A 111 -17.68 -2.58 -11.02
CA LEU A 111 -18.93 -1.90 -10.67
C LEU A 111 -19.73 -2.82 -9.74
N ARG A 112 -20.14 -2.28 -8.62
CA ARG A 112 -20.77 -3.05 -7.56
C ARG A 112 -21.94 -3.88 -8.07
N ASN A 113 -21.95 -5.15 -7.74
CA ASN A 113 -23.03 -6.11 -8.01
C ASN A 113 -23.21 -6.49 -9.49
N THR A 114 -22.30 -6.11 -10.38
CA THR A 114 -22.49 -6.38 -11.81
C THR A 114 -21.43 -7.28 -12.43
N GLY A 115 -20.23 -7.30 -11.85
CA GLY A 115 -19.11 -7.97 -12.49
C GLY A 115 -18.48 -7.17 -13.62
N GLU A 116 -19.00 -5.99 -13.93
CA GLU A 116 -18.44 -5.15 -14.98
C GLU A 116 -17.30 -4.32 -14.44
N ARG A 117 -16.27 -4.15 -15.23
CA ARG A 117 -15.12 -3.35 -14.82
C ARG A 117 -15.40 -1.86 -15.04
N ILE A 118 -14.86 -1.02 -14.16
CA ILE A 118 -14.95 0.43 -14.29
C ILE A 118 -13.65 0.92 -14.92
N GLY A 119 -13.78 1.66 -16.03
CA GLY A 119 -12.63 2.19 -16.74
C GLY A 119 -11.67 1.09 -17.16
N GLY A 120 -10.41 1.48 -17.34
CA GLY A 120 -9.38 0.53 -17.72
C GLY A 120 -9.43 0.20 -19.20
N LEU A 121 -8.45 -0.56 -19.64
CA LEU A 121 -8.27 -0.85 -21.05
C LEU A 121 -8.73 -2.24 -21.43
N ARG A 122 -9.10 -3.06 -20.49
CA ARG A 122 -9.54 -4.41 -20.79
C ARG A 122 -10.44 -4.95 -19.74
#